data_8a919783b5c6e9442168fb17a46e8e0c
#
_entry.id   8a919783b5c6e9442168fb17a46e8e0c
#
_cell.length_a   1.000
_cell.length_b   1.000
_cell.length_c   1.000
_cell.angle_alpha   90.00
_cell.angle_beta   90.00
_cell.angle_gamma   90.00
#
_symmetry.space_group_name_H-M   'P 1'
#
loop_
_entity.id
_entity.type
_entity.pdbx_description
1 polymer ?
#
loop_
_entity_poly.entity_id
_entity_poly.type
_entity_poly.pdbx_seq_one_letter_code
_entity_poly.pdbx_strand_id
1 'polypeptide(L)'
;MKFILPIIILTSLFLTACTSNQPVAHSTQNMLNQKFIDELKNGAPLYFNKNSSEIDSKYLIYLSAAAEVLNRNPHFILALQGHTDSSGSASTNKRIAYTRANAIRSELVTQYGVSAEQVTVEGVGSVNPIASNDTADGRALNRRVVATLKIK
;
A
#
# COMPACT_ATOMS: atom_id res chain seq x y z
N MET A 1 -57.08 -58.99 -5.17
CA MET A 1 -56.72 -57.91 -4.18
C MET A 1 -55.58 -57.09 -4.80
N LYS A 2 -55.87 -55.87 -5.26
CA LYS A 2 -54.89 -54.94 -5.88
C LYS A 2 -54.51 -53.88 -4.84
N PHE A 3 -53.30 -53.92 -4.40
CA PHE A 3 -52.74 -52.85 -3.52
C PHE A 3 -52.22 -51.72 -4.39
N ILE A 4 -52.83 -50.54 -4.27
CA ILE A 4 -52.36 -49.29 -4.90
C ILE A 4 -51.53 -48.60 -3.87
N LEU A 5 -50.18 -48.43 -4.14
CA LEU A 5 -49.28 -47.55 -3.37
C LEU A 5 -49.46 -46.11 -3.83
N PRO A 6 -49.53 -45.14 -2.93
CA PRO A 6 -49.51 -43.73 -3.32
C PRO A 6 -48.05 -43.27 -3.57
N ILE A 7 -47.89 -42.64 -4.72
CA ILE A 7 -46.65 -41.94 -5.10
C ILE A 7 -46.58 -40.67 -4.27
N ILE A 8 -45.58 -40.58 -3.38
CA ILE A 8 -45.24 -39.33 -2.68
C ILE A 8 -44.36 -38.48 -3.60
N ILE A 9 -44.93 -37.41 -4.13
CA ILE A 9 -44.18 -36.39 -4.90
C ILE A 9 -43.48 -35.52 -3.88
N LEU A 10 -42.16 -35.69 -3.75
CA LEU A 10 -41.27 -34.83 -2.95
C LEU A 10 -40.92 -33.61 -3.78
N THR A 11 -41.66 -32.51 -3.54
CA THR A 11 -41.31 -31.20 -4.12
C THR A 11 -40.08 -30.64 -3.43
N SER A 12 -38.93 -30.76 -4.08
CA SER A 12 -37.70 -30.09 -3.65
C SER A 12 -37.82 -28.59 -3.88
N LEU A 13 -37.93 -27.85 -2.77
CA LEU A 13 -37.89 -26.38 -2.74
C LEU A 13 -36.44 -25.96 -2.98
N PHE A 14 -36.11 -25.56 -4.20
CA PHE A 14 -34.83 -24.90 -4.51
C PHE A 14 -34.86 -23.50 -3.92
N LEU A 15 -34.20 -23.31 -2.77
CA LEU A 15 -33.82 -22.00 -2.25
C LEU A 15 -32.71 -21.45 -3.16
N THR A 16 -33.08 -20.61 -4.12
CA THR A 16 -32.17 -19.76 -4.86
C THR A 16 -31.63 -18.71 -3.87
N ALA A 17 -30.43 -18.97 -3.33
CA ALA A 17 -29.68 -17.96 -2.62
C ALA A 17 -29.27 -16.88 -3.64
N CYS A 18 -29.98 -15.74 -3.63
CA CYS A 18 -29.52 -14.54 -4.29
C CYS A 18 -28.24 -14.08 -3.58
N THR A 19 -27.08 -14.44 -4.15
CA THR A 19 -25.85 -13.76 -3.86
C THR A 19 -25.97 -12.35 -4.43
N SER A 20 -26.30 -11.39 -3.56
CA SER A 20 -26.20 -9.96 -3.88
C SER A 20 -24.73 -9.63 -4.09
N ASN A 21 -24.25 -9.79 -5.31
CA ASN A 21 -22.98 -9.24 -5.75
C ASN A 21 -23.11 -7.72 -5.64
N GLN A 22 -22.52 -7.12 -4.63
CA GLN A 22 -22.52 -5.68 -4.38
C GLN A 22 -21.51 -5.00 -5.34
N PRO A 23 -21.90 -4.46 -6.50
CA PRO A 23 -20.97 -3.86 -7.47
C PRO A 23 -20.37 -2.52 -6.97
N VAL A 24 -20.93 -1.93 -5.92
CA VAL A 24 -20.60 -0.59 -5.44
C VAL A 24 -19.25 -0.56 -4.68
N ALA A 25 -18.95 -1.56 -3.88
CA ALA A 25 -17.69 -1.61 -3.14
C ALA A 25 -16.46 -1.80 -4.06
N HIS A 26 -16.63 -2.55 -5.14
CA HIS A 26 -15.53 -2.82 -6.11
C HIS A 26 -15.18 -1.59 -6.94
N SER A 27 -16.16 -0.77 -7.31
CA SER A 27 -15.94 0.45 -8.08
C SER A 27 -15.20 1.52 -7.26
N THR A 28 -15.56 1.71 -5.99
CA THR A 28 -14.92 2.66 -5.10
C THR A 28 -13.46 2.28 -4.82
N GLN A 29 -13.20 0.98 -4.60
CA GLN A 29 -11.83 0.48 -4.38
C GLN A 29 -10.95 0.68 -5.62
N ASN A 30 -11.48 0.42 -6.82
CA ASN A 30 -10.76 0.64 -8.07
C ASN A 30 -10.44 2.13 -8.29
N MET A 31 -11.33 3.03 -7.94
CA MET A 31 -11.09 4.47 -8.03
C MET A 31 -9.99 4.94 -7.06
N LEU A 32 -9.98 4.43 -5.82
CA LEU A 32 -8.93 4.74 -4.84
C LEU A 32 -7.57 4.21 -5.29
N ASN A 33 -7.52 2.99 -5.80
CA ASN A 33 -6.29 2.39 -6.32
C ASN A 33 -5.77 3.19 -7.52
N GLN A 34 -6.65 3.60 -8.45
CA GLN A 34 -6.24 4.39 -9.61
C GLN A 34 -5.68 5.76 -9.19
N LYS A 35 -6.36 6.45 -8.26
CA LYS A 35 -5.87 7.72 -7.72
C LYS A 35 -4.48 7.57 -7.10
N PHE A 36 -4.25 6.53 -6.30
CA PHE A 36 -2.95 6.29 -5.68
C PHE A 36 -1.86 5.99 -6.73
N ILE A 37 -2.18 5.22 -7.78
CA ILE A 37 -1.24 4.97 -8.87
C ILE A 37 -0.85 6.27 -9.60
N ASP A 38 -1.78 7.19 -9.77
CA ASP A 38 -1.49 8.50 -10.36
C ASP A 38 -0.66 9.38 -9.40
N GLU A 39 -0.88 9.28 -8.10
CA GLU A 39 -0.03 9.90 -7.08
C GLU A 39 1.40 9.33 -7.10
N LEU A 40 1.57 8.01 -7.27
CA LEU A 40 2.89 7.39 -7.37
C LEU A 40 3.73 7.91 -8.54
N LYS A 41 3.13 8.33 -9.64
CA LYS A 41 3.85 8.93 -10.78
C LYS A 41 4.48 10.28 -10.41
N ASN A 42 3.85 11.00 -9.47
CA ASN A 42 4.26 12.34 -9.01
C ASN A 42 5.01 12.31 -7.66
N GLY A 43 5.10 11.15 -7.02
CA GLY A 43 5.69 10.97 -5.70
C GLY A 43 4.66 10.99 -4.58
N ALA A 44 4.19 9.80 -4.18
CA ALA A 44 3.23 9.62 -3.10
C ALA A 44 3.94 9.59 -1.73
N PRO A 45 3.59 10.46 -0.76
CA PRO A 45 4.20 10.45 0.55
C PRO A 45 3.53 9.44 1.50
N LEU A 46 4.34 8.65 2.19
CA LEU A 46 3.94 7.82 3.33
C LEU A 46 4.60 8.39 4.59
N TYR A 47 3.80 8.79 5.57
CA TYR A 47 4.28 9.46 6.78
C TYR A 47 4.55 8.48 7.92
N PHE A 48 5.54 8.82 8.77
CA PHE A 48 5.99 7.99 9.87
C PHE A 48 5.91 8.73 11.21
N ASN A 49 5.57 7.99 12.26
CA ASN A 49 5.61 8.49 13.60
C ASN A 49 7.04 8.83 14.06
N LYS A 50 7.15 9.72 15.06
CA LYS A 50 8.44 10.04 15.68
C LYS A 50 9.06 8.76 16.25
N ASN A 51 10.34 8.57 16.03
CA ASN A 51 11.12 7.42 16.49
C ASN A 51 10.58 6.04 16.03
N SER A 52 9.76 6.01 14.99
CA SER A 52 9.23 4.76 14.42
C SER A 52 9.63 4.60 12.96
N SER A 53 9.80 3.35 12.54
CA SER A 53 9.88 2.90 11.15
C SER A 53 8.75 1.92 10.81
N GLU A 54 7.75 1.81 11.67
CA GLU A 54 6.55 1.00 11.48
C GLU A 54 5.65 1.64 10.42
N ILE A 55 5.13 0.83 9.51
CA ILE A 55 4.19 1.25 8.48
C ILE A 55 2.80 1.32 9.10
N ASP A 56 2.16 2.49 9.05
CA ASP A 56 0.78 2.65 9.50
C ASP A 56 -0.15 1.79 8.62
N SER A 57 -1.04 1.03 9.24
CA SER A 57 -1.96 0.09 8.59
C SER A 57 -2.82 0.72 7.50
N LYS A 58 -3.11 2.02 7.59
CA LYS A 58 -3.81 2.78 6.54
C LYS A 58 -3.10 2.76 5.18
N TYR A 59 -1.77 2.52 5.15
CA TYR A 59 -1.00 2.45 3.91
C TYR A 59 -0.98 1.06 3.28
N LEU A 60 -1.35 -0.01 3.98
CA LEU A 60 -1.27 -1.38 3.47
C LEU A 60 -2.11 -1.59 2.20
N ILE A 61 -3.28 -0.95 2.12
CA ILE A 61 -4.13 -1.00 0.93
C ILE A 61 -3.44 -0.35 -0.29
N TYR A 62 -2.72 0.73 -0.08
CA TYR A 62 -1.97 1.42 -1.13
C TYR A 62 -0.73 0.64 -1.55
N LEU A 63 -0.04 -0.02 -0.61
CA LEU A 63 1.08 -0.91 -0.92
C LEU A 63 0.62 -2.13 -1.72
N SER A 64 -0.54 -2.70 -1.38
CA SER A 64 -1.16 -3.77 -2.16
C SER A 64 -1.44 -3.34 -3.61
N ALA A 65 -1.99 -2.13 -3.81
CA ALA A 65 -2.25 -1.59 -5.15
C ALA A 65 -0.94 -1.34 -5.93
N ALA A 66 0.09 -0.80 -5.28
CA ALA A 66 1.40 -0.61 -5.90
C ALA A 66 2.03 -1.96 -6.30
N ALA A 67 1.92 -2.96 -5.43
CA ALA A 67 2.44 -4.31 -5.69
C ALA A 67 1.74 -4.97 -6.88
N GLU A 68 0.41 -4.81 -7.02
CA GLU A 68 -0.32 -5.31 -8.18
C GLU A 68 0.21 -4.73 -9.50
N VAL A 69 0.48 -3.42 -9.52
CA VAL A 69 1.06 -2.74 -10.70
C VAL A 69 2.46 -3.25 -11.00
N LEU A 70 3.32 -3.38 -9.99
CA LEU A 70 4.71 -3.84 -10.15
C LEU A 70 4.76 -5.29 -10.62
N ASN A 71 3.97 -6.18 -10.03
CA ASN A 71 3.93 -7.60 -10.39
C ASN A 71 3.44 -7.85 -11.82
N ARG A 72 2.55 -6.97 -12.33
CA ARG A 72 2.07 -7.05 -13.72
C ARG A 72 3.01 -6.39 -14.73
N ASN A 73 3.95 -5.55 -14.27
CA ASN A 73 4.80 -4.75 -15.16
C ASN A 73 6.27 -4.84 -14.73
N PRO A 74 7.03 -5.83 -15.22
CA PRO A 74 8.44 -6.03 -14.84
C PRO A 74 9.37 -4.84 -15.18
N HIS A 75 8.94 -3.94 -16.07
CA HIS A 75 9.69 -2.74 -16.45
C HIS A 75 9.47 -1.56 -15.50
N PHE A 76 8.56 -1.67 -14.54
CA PHE A 76 8.36 -0.61 -13.56
C PHE A 76 9.27 -0.81 -12.34
N ILE A 77 9.75 0.32 -11.81
CA ILE A 77 10.52 0.42 -10.56
C ILE A 77 9.80 1.38 -9.64
N LEU A 78 9.71 1.01 -8.37
CA LEU A 78 9.29 1.89 -7.29
C LEU A 78 10.54 2.44 -6.59
N ALA A 79 10.78 3.74 -6.72
CA ALA A 79 11.84 4.43 -6.01
C ALA A 79 11.31 4.97 -4.67
N LEU A 80 11.93 4.55 -3.57
CA LEU A 80 11.57 4.94 -2.21
C LEU A 80 12.65 5.86 -1.64
N GLN A 81 12.31 7.13 -1.40
CA GLN A 81 13.20 8.12 -0.80
C GLN A 81 12.74 8.47 0.61
N GLY A 82 13.52 8.06 1.61
CA GLY A 82 13.23 8.33 3.02
C GLY A 82 13.72 9.71 3.45
N HIS A 83 12.90 10.39 4.26
CA HIS A 83 13.19 11.70 4.83
C HIS A 83 12.94 11.70 6.34
N THR A 84 13.56 12.64 7.03
CA THR A 84 13.38 12.89 8.46
C THR A 84 13.12 14.38 8.72
N ASP A 85 12.66 14.68 9.94
CA ASP A 85 12.78 16.01 10.50
C ASP A 85 14.27 16.34 10.80
N SER A 86 14.55 17.57 11.21
CA SER A 86 15.91 18.03 11.50
C SER A 86 16.46 17.60 12.86
N SER A 87 15.74 16.76 13.63
CA SER A 87 16.19 16.26 14.92
C SER A 87 17.32 15.25 14.75
N GLY A 88 18.44 15.46 15.47
CA GLY A 88 19.58 14.55 15.45
C GLY A 88 20.66 14.89 14.41
N SER A 89 21.70 14.06 14.35
CA SER A 89 22.81 14.24 13.40
C SER A 89 22.44 13.86 11.97
N ALA A 90 23.14 14.43 10.99
CA ALA A 90 22.93 14.12 9.57
C ALA A 90 23.09 12.61 9.27
N SER A 91 24.10 11.97 9.87
CA SER A 91 24.33 10.52 9.68
C SER A 91 23.20 9.67 10.28
N THR A 92 22.73 10.03 11.48
CA THR A 92 21.61 9.36 12.12
C THR A 92 20.32 9.52 11.29
N ASN A 93 20.03 10.73 10.81
CA ASN A 93 18.87 11.02 9.99
C ASN A 93 18.90 10.25 8.67
N LYS A 94 20.05 10.16 8.02
CA LYS A 94 20.21 9.36 6.80
C LYS A 94 19.93 7.89 7.04
N ARG A 95 20.41 7.32 8.16
CA ARG A 95 20.14 5.93 8.56
C ARG A 95 18.66 5.70 8.87
N ILE A 96 18.00 6.59 9.64
CA ILE A 96 16.57 6.48 9.96
C ILE A 96 15.73 6.55 8.67
N ALA A 97 16.04 7.48 7.79
CA ALA A 97 15.39 7.64 6.49
C ALA A 97 15.49 6.37 5.65
N TYR A 98 16.69 5.79 5.56
CA TYR A 98 16.90 4.50 4.88
C TYR A 98 16.10 3.37 5.53
N THR A 99 16.09 3.26 6.86
CA THR A 99 15.35 2.21 7.57
C THR A 99 13.86 2.26 7.30
N ARG A 100 13.26 3.46 7.24
CA ARG A 100 11.85 3.65 6.89
C ARG A 100 11.54 3.22 5.45
N ALA A 101 12.35 3.66 4.51
CA ALA A 101 12.18 3.27 3.11
C ALA A 101 12.37 1.76 2.92
N ASN A 102 13.34 1.15 3.63
CA ASN A 102 13.57 -0.29 3.58
C ASN A 102 12.45 -1.10 4.26
N ALA A 103 11.75 -0.55 5.26
CA ALA A 103 10.56 -1.21 5.83
C ALA A 103 9.46 -1.38 4.76
N ILE A 104 9.19 -0.34 3.97
CA ILE A 104 8.23 -0.41 2.85
C ILE A 104 8.70 -1.42 1.79
N ARG A 105 10.00 -1.42 1.42
CA ARG A 105 10.55 -2.41 0.49
C ARG A 105 10.36 -3.84 1.01
N SER A 106 10.69 -4.08 2.27
CA SER A 106 10.51 -5.39 2.90
C SER A 106 9.06 -5.84 2.85
N GLU A 107 8.11 -4.97 3.18
CA GLU A 107 6.67 -5.27 3.11
C GLU A 107 6.26 -5.68 1.69
N LEU A 108 6.63 -4.89 0.67
CA LEU A 108 6.33 -5.18 -0.74
C LEU A 108 6.90 -6.52 -1.21
N VAL A 109 8.15 -6.84 -0.82
CA VAL A 109 8.82 -8.07 -1.23
C VAL A 109 8.29 -9.28 -0.48
N THR A 110 8.14 -9.20 0.86
CA THR A 110 7.83 -10.36 1.68
C THR A 110 6.34 -10.67 1.77
N GLN A 111 5.48 -9.66 1.78
CA GLN A 111 4.03 -9.84 1.91
C GLN A 111 3.30 -9.83 0.57
N TYR A 112 3.79 -9.05 -0.40
CA TYR A 112 3.11 -8.88 -1.70
C TYR A 112 3.88 -9.51 -2.88
N GLY A 113 5.02 -10.16 -2.65
CA GLY A 113 5.77 -10.89 -3.66
C GLY A 113 6.38 -10.04 -4.78
N VAL A 114 6.59 -8.74 -4.54
CA VAL A 114 7.25 -7.85 -5.51
C VAL A 114 8.71 -8.23 -5.64
N SER A 115 9.23 -8.26 -6.87
CA SER A 115 10.67 -8.50 -7.09
C SER A 115 11.51 -7.43 -6.39
N ALA A 116 12.52 -7.87 -5.64
CA ALA A 116 13.43 -6.98 -4.92
C ALA A 116 14.16 -5.98 -5.85
N GLU A 117 14.32 -6.34 -7.13
CA GLU A 117 14.94 -5.51 -8.17
C GLU A 117 14.02 -4.37 -8.66
N GLN A 118 12.73 -4.49 -8.41
CA GLN A 118 11.75 -3.44 -8.75
C GLN A 118 11.59 -2.38 -7.66
N VAL A 119 12.27 -2.51 -6.51
CA VAL A 119 12.14 -1.53 -5.42
C VAL A 119 13.51 -1.02 -5.03
N THR A 120 13.78 0.25 -5.30
CA THR A 120 15.01 0.93 -4.89
C THR A 120 14.79 1.76 -3.64
N VAL A 121 15.82 1.87 -2.79
CA VAL A 121 15.75 2.54 -1.49
C VAL A 121 16.87 3.54 -1.35
N GLU A 122 16.52 4.76 -0.93
CA GLU A 122 17.46 5.82 -0.62
C GLU A 122 17.12 6.50 0.71
N GLY A 123 18.10 6.70 1.57
CA GLY A 123 17.97 7.52 2.78
C GLY A 123 18.49 8.93 2.52
N VAL A 124 17.61 9.88 2.28
CA VAL A 124 17.93 11.29 2.04
C VAL A 124 18.23 12.02 3.36
N GLY A 125 17.52 11.64 4.44
CA GLY A 125 17.63 12.30 5.74
C GLY A 125 16.86 13.64 5.79
N SER A 126 17.43 14.65 6.45
CA SER A 126 16.74 15.92 6.74
C SER A 126 17.04 17.05 5.76
N VAL A 127 17.73 16.80 4.65
CA VAL A 127 18.25 17.86 3.76
C VAL A 127 17.18 18.48 2.84
N ASN A 128 16.05 17.82 2.63
CA ASN A 128 14.96 18.28 1.75
C ASN A 128 13.64 18.37 2.53
N PRO A 129 13.48 19.32 3.45
CA PRO A 129 12.24 19.51 4.19
C PRO A 129 11.13 20.06 3.26
N ILE A 130 9.89 19.62 3.48
CA ILE A 130 8.70 20.17 2.80
C ILE A 130 7.88 21.09 3.71
N ALA A 131 8.23 21.16 5.00
CA ALA A 131 7.60 22.02 5.98
C ALA A 131 8.62 22.48 7.02
N SER A 132 8.28 23.54 7.80
CA SER A 132 9.16 24.04 8.85
C SER A 132 9.45 22.97 9.92
N ASN A 133 10.72 22.83 10.28
CA ASN A 133 11.13 21.96 11.38
C ASN A 133 10.90 22.61 12.78
N ASP A 134 10.52 23.87 12.84
CA ASP A 134 10.28 24.58 14.10
C ASP A 134 8.96 24.14 14.74
N THR A 135 7.98 23.76 13.93
CA THR A 135 6.66 23.31 14.40
C THR A 135 6.58 21.79 14.50
N ALA A 136 5.74 21.30 15.42
CA ALA A 136 5.50 19.86 15.57
C ALA A 136 4.87 19.24 14.30
N ASP A 137 3.92 19.95 13.70
CA ASP A 137 3.22 19.52 12.49
C ASP A 137 4.16 19.50 11.30
N GLY A 138 5.00 20.51 11.13
CA GLY A 138 5.98 20.55 10.06
C GLY A 138 7.00 19.41 10.17
N ARG A 139 7.49 19.12 11.39
CA ARG A 139 8.34 17.94 11.62
C ARG A 139 7.62 16.63 11.27
N ALA A 140 6.32 16.52 11.56
CA ALA A 140 5.53 15.33 11.19
C ALA A 140 5.46 15.15 9.66
N LEU A 141 5.29 16.22 8.91
CA LEU A 141 5.29 16.20 7.44
C LEU A 141 6.67 15.84 6.86
N ASN A 142 7.75 16.23 7.55
CA ASN A 142 9.11 15.91 7.10
C ASN A 142 9.48 14.44 7.32
N ARG A 143 8.86 13.74 8.32
CA ARG A 143 9.06 12.31 8.56
C ARG A 143 8.25 11.48 7.56
N ARG A 144 8.75 11.33 6.35
CA ARG A 144 8.06 10.65 5.25
C ARG A 144 8.98 9.76 4.43
N VAL A 145 8.39 8.85 3.70
CA VAL A 145 9.00 8.22 2.53
C VAL A 145 8.21 8.65 1.30
N VAL A 146 8.88 9.10 0.28
CA VAL A 146 8.27 9.42 -1.01
C VAL A 146 8.45 8.22 -1.92
N ALA A 147 7.34 7.65 -2.36
CA ALA A 147 7.28 6.53 -3.29
C ALA A 147 6.99 7.04 -4.71
N THR A 148 7.90 6.79 -5.65
CA THR A 148 7.76 7.26 -7.03
C THR A 148 7.85 6.09 -8.00
N LEU A 149 6.83 5.90 -8.83
CA LEU A 149 6.81 4.90 -9.89
C LEU A 149 7.60 5.42 -11.11
N LYS A 150 8.56 4.62 -11.57
CA LYS A 150 9.41 4.93 -12.73
C LYS A 150 9.41 3.77 -13.72
N ILE A 151 9.73 4.07 -14.96
CA ILE A 151 10.03 3.04 -15.98
C ILE A 151 11.54 2.80 -15.97
N LYS A 152 11.90 1.51 -16.04
CA LYS A 152 13.29 1.02 -16.05
C LYS A 152 13.98 1.38 -17.37
#